data_4fb934bd8cf1cf9b7cf0702e98522e0e
#
_entry.id   4fb934bd8cf1cf9b7cf0702e98522e0e
#
_cell.length_a   1.000
_cell.length_b   1.000
_cell.length_c   1.000
_cell.angle_alpha   90.00
_cell.angle_beta   90.00
_cell.angle_gamma   90.00
#
_symmetry.space_group_name_H-M   'P 1'
#
loop_
_entity.id
_entity.type
_entity.pdbx_description
1 polymer ?
#
loop_
_entity_poly.entity_id
_entity_poly.type
_entity_poly.pdbx_seq_one_letter_code
_entity_poly.pdbx_strand_id
1 'polypeptide(L)'
;MRFSDKIAYIHHDMDDAQRAGIITEDDIPVTMRTFLGYTTRERLNTFVHNIIENSLDKDSISMSPDVYEAMMDLRSLMFRNVYENPVAKKEEERAMKMLTELYEYYTDHPEAMPEEYRELAKCRGVPKEQAVCDYISGMTDQYSMAKFRKIYIPKAWEVY
;
A
#
# COMPACT_ATOMS: atom_id res chain seq x y z
N MET A 1 11.28 -6.89 -13.13
CA MET A 1 10.37 -5.93 -12.49
C MET A 1 9.08 -6.57 -11.97
N ARG A 2 8.32 -7.34 -12.75
CA ARG A 2 7.03 -7.93 -12.28
C ARG A 2 7.11 -8.89 -11.08
N PHE A 3 8.15 -9.74 -10.97
CA PHE A 3 8.27 -10.68 -9.85
C PHE A 3 8.65 -9.98 -8.55
N SER A 4 9.67 -9.11 -8.59
CA SER A 4 10.12 -8.35 -7.41
C SER A 4 8.98 -7.54 -6.79
N ASP A 5 8.20 -6.89 -7.65
CA ASP A 5 7.05 -6.07 -7.26
C ASP A 5 5.97 -6.90 -6.57
N LYS A 6 5.57 -8.04 -7.20
CA LYS A 6 4.57 -8.93 -6.61
C LYS A 6 5.02 -9.54 -5.28
N ILE A 7 6.29 -9.97 -5.20
CA ILE A 7 6.85 -10.55 -3.98
C ILE A 7 6.89 -9.50 -2.87
N ALA A 8 7.34 -8.28 -3.18
CA ALA A 8 7.38 -7.18 -2.23
C ALA A 8 5.98 -6.86 -1.70
N TYR A 9 5.00 -6.66 -2.57
CA TYR A 9 3.62 -6.38 -2.19
C TYR A 9 3.06 -7.44 -1.24
N ILE A 10 3.09 -8.71 -1.64
CA ILE A 10 2.54 -9.79 -0.82
C ILE A 10 3.13 -9.79 0.60
N HIS A 11 4.45 -9.59 0.72
CA HIS A 11 5.11 -9.67 2.02
C HIS A 11 4.92 -8.43 2.87
N HIS A 12 4.95 -7.23 2.28
CA HIS A 12 4.68 -5.99 2.99
C HIS A 12 3.24 -5.95 3.52
N ASP A 13 2.28 -6.28 2.67
CA ASP A 13 0.87 -6.31 3.07
C ASP A 13 0.60 -7.38 4.13
N MET A 14 1.30 -8.52 4.06
CA MET A 14 1.22 -9.57 5.06
C MET A 14 1.78 -9.12 6.42
N ASP A 15 2.96 -8.49 6.43
CA ASP A 15 3.56 -7.96 7.65
C ASP A 15 2.66 -6.88 8.28
N ASP A 16 2.06 -6.02 7.48
CA ASP A 16 1.15 -4.98 7.96
C ASP A 16 -0.16 -5.58 8.49
N ALA A 17 -0.72 -6.58 7.81
CA ALA A 17 -1.92 -7.30 8.26
C ALA A 17 -1.67 -8.06 9.57
N GLN A 18 -0.47 -8.63 9.75
CA GLN A 18 -0.07 -9.28 11.02
C GLN A 18 0.07 -8.26 12.15
N ARG A 19 0.69 -7.10 11.91
CA ARG A 19 0.78 -6.01 12.88
C ARG A 19 -0.60 -5.46 13.28
N ALA A 20 -1.52 -5.43 12.32
CA ALA A 20 -2.89 -5.03 12.56
C ALA A 20 -3.75 -6.11 13.25
N GLY A 21 -3.22 -7.33 13.44
CA GLY A 21 -3.93 -8.46 14.03
C GLY A 21 -5.06 -9.01 13.14
N ILE A 22 -5.00 -8.74 11.83
CA ILE A 22 -6.00 -9.22 10.85
C ILE A 22 -5.74 -10.66 10.47
N ILE A 23 -4.46 -11.05 10.34
CA ILE A 23 -4.01 -12.42 10.07
C ILE A 23 -2.84 -12.78 10.99
N THR A 24 -2.60 -14.07 11.10
CA THR A 24 -1.43 -14.66 11.78
C THR A 24 -0.70 -15.63 10.84
N GLU A 25 0.49 -16.09 11.20
CA GLU A 25 1.19 -17.14 10.44
C GLU A 25 0.38 -18.44 10.38
N ASP A 26 -0.47 -18.71 11.38
CA ASP A 26 -1.29 -19.92 11.42
C ASP A 26 -2.46 -19.91 10.43
N ASP A 27 -2.84 -18.75 9.91
CA ASP A 27 -3.84 -18.62 8.86
C ASP A 27 -3.29 -19.03 7.48
N ILE A 28 -1.97 -19.16 7.34
CA ILE A 28 -1.32 -19.66 6.13
C ILE A 28 -1.35 -21.20 6.19
N PRO A 29 -1.92 -21.88 5.19
CA PRO A 29 -1.97 -23.34 5.16
C PRO A 29 -0.62 -24.00 5.38
N VAL A 30 -0.59 -25.06 6.20
CA VAL A 30 0.66 -25.77 6.55
C VAL A 30 1.41 -26.26 5.31
N THR A 31 0.70 -26.73 4.29
CA THR A 31 1.28 -27.16 3.02
C THR A 31 2.05 -26.02 2.34
N MET A 32 1.52 -24.82 2.37
CA MET A 32 2.14 -23.63 1.80
C MET A 32 3.36 -23.19 2.65
N ARG A 33 3.24 -23.22 3.98
CA ARG A 33 4.37 -22.93 4.90
C ARG A 33 5.52 -23.92 4.74
N THR A 34 5.20 -25.20 4.61
CA THR A 34 6.21 -26.25 4.39
C THR A 34 6.94 -26.07 3.07
N PHE A 35 6.26 -25.59 2.04
CA PHE A 35 6.83 -25.42 0.70
C PHE A 35 7.58 -24.09 0.56
N LEU A 36 7.00 -22.99 1.01
CA LEU A 36 7.57 -21.65 0.84
C LEU A 36 8.46 -21.20 2.01
N GLY A 37 8.21 -21.69 3.22
CA GLY A 37 8.85 -21.27 4.47
C GLY A 37 7.85 -20.79 5.53
N TYR A 38 8.26 -20.91 6.77
CA TYR A 38 7.46 -20.61 7.97
C TYR A 38 7.55 -19.13 8.41
N THR A 39 8.48 -18.39 7.84
CA THR A 39 8.71 -16.97 8.16
C THR A 39 8.77 -16.15 6.87
N THR A 40 8.50 -14.85 6.96
CA THR A 40 8.66 -13.90 5.85
C THR A 40 10.06 -14.01 5.22
N ARG A 41 11.12 -14.14 6.06
CA ARG A 41 12.49 -14.29 5.59
C ARG A 41 12.69 -15.56 4.77
N GLU A 42 12.16 -16.69 5.23
CA GLU A 42 12.29 -17.98 4.51
C GLU A 42 11.52 -17.93 3.20
N ARG A 43 10.31 -17.39 3.18
CA ARG A 43 9.52 -17.22 1.96
C ARG A 43 10.22 -16.33 0.93
N LEU A 44 10.76 -15.20 1.36
CA LEU A 44 11.54 -14.32 0.49
C LEU A 44 12.76 -15.04 -0.10
N ASN A 45 13.47 -15.79 0.73
CA ASN A 45 14.61 -16.60 0.29
C ASN A 45 14.18 -17.63 -0.78
N THR A 46 13.11 -18.36 -0.55
CA THR A 46 12.57 -19.35 -1.51
C THR A 46 12.26 -18.70 -2.84
N PHE A 47 11.56 -17.57 -2.86
CA PHE A 47 11.22 -16.85 -4.10
C PHE A 47 12.46 -16.32 -4.82
N VAL A 48 13.39 -15.69 -4.11
CA VAL A 48 14.60 -15.11 -4.70
C VAL A 48 15.51 -16.18 -5.27
N HIS A 49 15.78 -17.24 -4.52
CA HIS A 49 16.60 -18.37 -5.00
C HIS A 49 15.97 -19.05 -6.20
N ASN A 50 14.66 -19.32 -6.15
CA ASN A 50 13.96 -19.95 -7.27
C ASN A 50 14.03 -19.11 -8.56
N ILE A 51 13.88 -17.77 -8.46
CA ILE A 51 14.03 -16.87 -9.61
C ILE A 51 15.46 -16.92 -10.14
N ILE A 52 16.48 -16.88 -9.28
CA ILE A 52 17.89 -16.93 -9.69
C ILE A 52 18.16 -18.23 -10.44
N GLU A 53 17.83 -19.38 -9.84
CA GLU A 53 18.08 -20.71 -10.40
C GLU A 53 17.34 -20.92 -11.74
N ASN A 54 16.11 -20.44 -11.85
CA ASN A 54 15.32 -20.59 -13.08
C ASN A 54 15.67 -19.58 -14.17
N SER A 55 16.41 -18.52 -13.85
CA SER A 55 16.78 -17.45 -14.80
C SER A 55 18.25 -17.49 -15.20
N LEU A 56 19.09 -18.21 -14.46
CA LEU A 56 20.53 -18.29 -14.74
C LEU A 56 20.75 -18.83 -16.16
N ASP A 57 21.62 -18.17 -16.90
CA ASP A 57 21.98 -18.51 -18.30
C ASP A 57 20.79 -18.50 -19.28
N LYS A 58 19.71 -17.75 -18.96
CA LYS A 58 18.55 -17.56 -19.84
C LYS A 58 18.32 -16.07 -20.16
N ASP A 59 17.78 -15.81 -21.34
CA ASP A 59 17.45 -14.45 -21.80
C ASP A 59 16.18 -13.85 -21.12
N SER A 60 15.57 -14.60 -20.21
CA SER A 60 14.33 -14.18 -19.54
C SER A 60 14.36 -14.51 -18.05
N ILE A 61 13.75 -13.63 -17.25
CA ILE A 61 13.53 -13.87 -15.83
C ILE A 61 12.30 -14.74 -15.67
N SER A 62 12.46 -15.89 -15.01
CA SER A 62 11.42 -16.88 -14.79
C SER A 62 11.43 -17.44 -13.37
N MET A 63 10.33 -18.02 -12.98
CA MET A 63 10.11 -18.76 -11.75
C MET A 63 9.59 -20.13 -12.12
N SER A 64 9.89 -21.16 -11.35
CA SER A 64 9.32 -22.50 -11.58
C SER A 64 7.78 -22.46 -11.46
N PRO A 65 7.06 -23.29 -12.21
CA PRO A 65 5.59 -23.27 -12.21
C PRO A 65 4.97 -23.49 -10.82
N ASP A 66 5.53 -24.40 -10.04
CA ASP A 66 5.09 -24.76 -8.70
C ASP A 66 5.26 -23.62 -7.68
N VAL A 67 6.41 -22.92 -7.72
CA VAL A 67 6.65 -21.76 -6.85
C VAL A 67 5.80 -20.57 -7.31
N TYR A 68 5.58 -20.43 -8.61
CA TYR A 68 4.67 -19.39 -9.13
C TYR A 68 3.22 -19.63 -8.69
N GLU A 69 2.75 -20.89 -8.76
CA GLU A 69 1.42 -21.28 -8.29
C GLU A 69 1.27 -21.00 -6.79
N ALA A 70 2.23 -21.42 -5.97
CA ALA A 70 2.23 -21.14 -4.54
C ALA A 70 2.25 -19.63 -4.22
N MET A 71 2.95 -18.82 -5.00
CA MET A 71 2.91 -17.35 -4.87
C MET A 71 1.52 -16.80 -5.19
N MET A 72 0.84 -17.34 -6.21
CA MET A 72 -0.51 -16.90 -6.58
C MET A 72 -1.54 -17.35 -5.55
N ASP A 73 -1.36 -18.50 -4.94
CA ASP A 73 -2.21 -18.98 -3.84
C ASP A 73 -2.05 -18.12 -2.59
N LEU A 74 -0.81 -17.76 -2.26
CA LEU A 74 -0.52 -16.84 -1.16
C LEU A 74 -1.18 -15.47 -1.39
N ARG A 75 -1.09 -14.95 -2.62
CA ARG A 75 -1.78 -13.72 -3.02
C ARG A 75 -3.30 -13.85 -2.88
N SER A 76 -3.87 -14.97 -3.30
CA SER A 76 -5.31 -15.24 -3.20
C SER A 76 -5.79 -15.34 -1.75
N LEU A 77 -4.94 -15.87 -0.86
CA LEU A 77 -5.19 -15.89 0.57
C LEU A 77 -5.24 -14.46 1.14
N MET A 78 -4.28 -13.61 0.75
CA MET A 78 -4.25 -12.20 1.14
C MET A 78 -5.51 -11.45 0.68
N PHE A 79 -5.97 -11.71 -0.55
CA PHE A 79 -7.20 -11.09 -1.04
C PHE A 79 -8.39 -11.42 -0.15
N ARG A 80 -8.61 -12.71 0.16
CA ARG A 80 -9.75 -13.14 0.96
C ARG A 80 -9.68 -12.70 2.41
N ASN A 81 -8.52 -12.80 3.04
CA ASN A 81 -8.38 -12.61 4.48
C ASN A 81 -8.06 -11.17 4.88
N VAL A 82 -7.47 -10.39 4.00
CA VAL A 82 -7.03 -9.02 4.29
C VAL A 82 -7.84 -7.99 3.50
N TYR A 83 -7.79 -8.02 2.17
CA TYR A 83 -8.41 -6.96 1.35
C TYR A 83 -9.95 -7.01 1.35
N GLU A 84 -10.54 -8.20 1.54
CA GLU A 84 -12.00 -8.34 1.67
C GLU A 84 -12.47 -8.32 3.13
N ASN A 85 -11.56 -8.12 4.08
CA ASN A 85 -11.90 -8.12 5.51
C ASN A 85 -12.78 -6.91 5.85
N PRO A 86 -13.96 -7.13 6.50
CA PRO A 86 -14.87 -6.02 6.85
C PRO A 86 -14.25 -4.96 7.77
N VAL A 87 -13.26 -5.34 8.60
CA VAL A 87 -12.57 -4.41 9.49
C VAL A 87 -11.71 -3.44 8.68
N ALA A 88 -10.95 -3.97 7.71
CA ALA A 88 -10.15 -3.15 6.80
C ALA A 88 -11.05 -2.22 5.95
N LYS A 89 -12.15 -2.73 5.40
CA LYS A 89 -13.11 -1.96 4.60
C LYS A 89 -13.74 -0.79 5.35
N LYS A 90 -14.00 -0.93 6.64
CA LYS A 90 -14.56 0.16 7.45
C LYS A 90 -13.60 1.35 7.58
N GLU A 91 -12.32 1.09 7.75
CA GLU A 91 -11.31 2.15 7.79
C GLU A 91 -11.02 2.72 6.39
N GLU A 92 -11.12 1.91 5.35
CA GLU A 92 -11.04 2.34 3.95
C GLU A 92 -12.11 3.38 3.61
N GLU A 93 -13.37 3.15 3.98
CA GLU A 93 -14.45 4.12 3.78
C GLU A 93 -14.17 5.44 4.48
N ARG A 94 -13.62 5.41 5.70
CA ARG A 94 -13.24 6.61 6.44
C ARG A 94 -12.08 7.34 5.78
N ALA A 95 -11.08 6.60 5.31
CA ALA A 95 -9.94 7.16 4.60
C ALA A 95 -10.38 7.80 3.28
N MET A 96 -11.23 7.14 2.51
CA MET A 96 -11.79 7.67 1.27
C MET A 96 -12.56 8.98 1.51
N LYS A 97 -13.39 9.03 2.55
CA LYS A 97 -14.09 10.26 2.92
C LYS A 97 -13.13 11.39 3.29
N MET A 98 -12.13 11.09 4.11
CA MET A 98 -11.09 12.04 4.50
C MET A 98 -10.34 12.60 3.29
N LEU A 99 -9.93 11.73 2.36
CA LEU A 99 -9.22 12.15 1.15
C LEU A 99 -10.10 12.97 0.22
N THR A 100 -11.39 12.65 0.10
CA THR A 100 -12.35 13.41 -0.68
C THR A 100 -12.51 14.82 -0.11
N GLU A 101 -12.69 14.96 1.19
CA GLU A 101 -12.81 16.28 1.85
C GLU A 101 -11.51 17.09 1.73
N LEU A 102 -10.33 16.46 1.81
CA LEU A 102 -9.06 17.13 1.55
C LEU A 102 -8.95 17.61 0.09
N TYR A 103 -9.39 16.78 -0.85
CA TYR A 103 -9.38 17.14 -2.28
C TYR A 103 -10.29 18.34 -2.55
N GLU A 104 -11.51 18.34 -2.04
CA GLU A 104 -12.45 19.45 -2.16
C GLU A 104 -11.88 20.73 -1.54
N TYR A 105 -11.33 20.63 -0.33
CA TYR A 105 -10.70 21.76 0.35
C TYR A 105 -9.56 22.40 -0.46
N TYR A 106 -8.60 21.61 -0.93
CA TYR A 106 -7.47 22.14 -1.71
C TYR A 106 -7.87 22.57 -3.11
N THR A 107 -8.96 22.06 -3.66
CA THR A 107 -9.53 22.54 -4.91
C THR A 107 -10.15 23.94 -4.73
N ASP A 108 -10.81 24.19 -3.61
CA ASP A 108 -11.41 25.48 -3.29
C ASP A 108 -10.37 26.48 -2.74
N HIS A 109 -9.34 25.98 -2.07
CA HIS A 109 -8.27 26.77 -1.42
C HIS A 109 -6.87 26.39 -1.92
N PRO A 110 -6.56 26.59 -3.22
CA PRO A 110 -5.26 26.21 -3.78
C PRO A 110 -4.08 26.93 -3.12
N GLU A 111 -4.31 28.10 -2.54
CA GLU A 111 -3.30 28.86 -1.78
C GLU A 111 -2.83 28.14 -0.50
N ALA A 112 -3.62 27.18 0.01
CA ALA A 112 -3.26 26.38 1.19
C ALA A 112 -2.27 25.23 0.87
N MET A 113 -2.04 24.94 -0.42
CA MET A 113 -1.03 23.98 -0.83
C MET A 113 0.39 24.57 -0.76
N PRO A 114 1.45 23.72 -0.63
CA PRO A 114 2.81 24.15 -0.78
C PRO A 114 3.09 24.83 -2.15
N GLU A 115 4.00 25.79 -2.16
CA GLU A 115 4.29 26.61 -3.35
C GLU A 115 4.71 25.75 -4.55
N GLU A 116 5.48 24.70 -4.32
CA GLU A 116 5.94 23.78 -5.36
C GLU A 116 4.79 23.18 -6.19
N TYR A 117 3.69 22.79 -5.57
CA TYR A 117 2.51 22.26 -6.27
C TYR A 117 1.70 23.36 -6.96
N ARG A 118 1.64 24.55 -6.38
CA ARG A 118 1.00 25.72 -7.01
C ARG A 118 1.75 26.18 -8.26
N GLU A 119 3.08 26.15 -8.23
CA GLU A 119 3.92 26.50 -9.37
C GLU A 119 3.90 25.43 -10.47
N LEU A 120 3.76 24.15 -10.13
CA LEU A 120 3.57 23.06 -11.10
C LEU A 120 2.35 23.33 -11.99
N ALA A 121 1.22 23.74 -11.40
CA ALA A 121 0.03 24.10 -12.15
C ALA A 121 0.29 25.27 -13.11
N LYS A 122 1.00 26.30 -12.67
CA LYS A 122 1.31 27.49 -13.50
C LYS A 122 2.35 27.24 -14.57
N CYS A 123 3.49 26.61 -14.21
CA CYS A 123 4.64 26.48 -15.10
C CYS A 123 4.49 25.36 -16.14
N ARG A 124 3.75 24.29 -15.82
CA ARG A 124 3.56 23.14 -16.72
C ARG A 124 2.20 23.10 -17.40
N GLY A 125 1.31 24.07 -17.13
CA GLY A 125 -0.05 24.08 -17.67
C GLY A 125 -0.90 22.90 -17.19
N VAL A 126 -0.55 22.34 -16.03
CA VAL A 126 -1.31 21.22 -15.42
C VAL A 126 -2.61 21.77 -14.86
N PRO A 127 -3.77 21.11 -15.07
CA PRO A 127 -5.02 21.50 -14.44
C PRO A 127 -4.89 21.57 -12.91
N LYS A 128 -5.61 22.53 -12.30
CA LYS A 128 -5.62 22.71 -10.84
C LYS A 128 -5.95 21.40 -10.11
N GLU A 129 -6.92 20.70 -10.60
CA GLU A 129 -7.40 19.41 -10.07
C GLU A 129 -6.29 18.35 -10.06
N GLN A 130 -5.46 18.32 -11.10
CA GLN A 130 -4.31 17.43 -11.17
C GLN A 130 -3.24 17.79 -10.15
N ALA A 131 -2.93 19.08 -9.99
CA ALA A 131 -1.96 19.53 -8.99
C ALA A 131 -2.42 19.20 -7.56
N VAL A 132 -3.72 19.26 -7.28
CA VAL A 132 -4.30 18.82 -6.00
C VAL A 132 -4.16 17.32 -5.82
N CYS A 133 -4.46 16.52 -6.85
CA CYS A 133 -4.25 15.07 -6.82
C CYS A 133 -2.77 14.73 -6.56
N ASP A 134 -1.84 15.39 -7.25
CA ASP A 134 -0.40 15.16 -7.10
C ASP A 134 0.07 15.49 -5.67
N TYR A 135 -0.47 16.55 -5.08
CA TYR A 135 -0.17 16.92 -3.70
C TYR A 135 -0.69 15.87 -2.71
N ILE A 136 -1.95 15.45 -2.84
CA ILE A 136 -2.57 14.48 -1.92
C ILE A 136 -1.93 13.10 -2.08
N SER A 137 -1.65 12.66 -3.30
CA SER A 137 -1.01 11.34 -3.56
C SER A 137 0.42 11.26 -3.02
N GLY A 138 1.10 12.38 -2.85
CA GLY A 138 2.40 12.45 -2.20
C GLY A 138 2.39 12.47 -0.67
N MET A 139 1.20 12.48 -0.04
CA MET A 139 1.09 12.46 1.41
C MET A 139 1.27 11.05 1.97
N THR A 140 1.94 10.95 3.13
CA THR A 140 1.83 9.77 3.97
C THR A 140 0.49 9.76 4.71
N ASP A 141 0.03 8.59 5.16
CA ASP A 141 -1.22 8.45 5.93
C ASP A 141 -1.24 9.37 7.15
N GLN A 142 -0.14 9.42 7.89
CA GLN A 142 -0.03 10.28 9.07
C GLN A 142 -0.11 11.77 8.71
N TYR A 143 0.49 12.15 7.58
CA TYR A 143 0.47 13.55 7.14
C TYR A 143 -0.92 13.96 6.66
N SER A 144 -1.63 13.12 5.90
CA SER A 144 -3.01 13.37 5.47
C SER A 144 -3.96 13.49 6.66
N MET A 145 -3.85 12.59 7.65
CA MET A 145 -4.62 12.69 8.90
C MET A 145 -4.32 13.96 9.70
N ALA A 146 -3.05 14.38 9.75
CA ALA A 146 -2.67 15.62 10.43
C ALA A 146 -3.23 16.86 9.71
N LYS A 147 -3.21 16.88 8.37
CA LYS A 147 -3.81 17.95 7.57
C LYS A 147 -5.32 18.01 7.75
N PHE A 148 -5.99 16.86 7.68
CA PHE A 148 -7.43 16.77 7.90
C PHE A 148 -7.82 17.31 9.28
N ARG A 149 -7.15 16.87 10.33
CA ARG A 149 -7.39 17.38 11.69
C ARG A 149 -7.19 18.89 11.80
N LYS A 150 -6.16 19.43 11.15
CA LYS A 150 -5.87 20.86 11.16
C LYS A 150 -6.96 21.68 10.50
N ILE A 151 -7.60 21.15 9.44
CA ILE A 151 -8.62 21.85 8.64
C ILE A 151 -9.99 21.71 9.27
N TYR A 152 -10.38 20.50 9.66
CA TYR A 152 -11.75 20.16 10.01
C TYR A 152 -12.02 19.99 11.50
N ILE A 153 -10.98 19.77 12.32
CA ILE A 153 -11.16 19.60 13.76
C ILE A 153 -10.78 20.88 14.50
N PRO A 154 -11.76 21.53 15.19
CA PRO A 154 -11.46 22.71 16.00
C PRO A 154 -10.42 22.40 17.07
N LYS A 155 -9.52 23.34 17.33
CA LYS A 155 -8.63 23.26 18.47
C LYS A 155 -9.40 23.59 19.74
N ALA A 156 -9.17 22.80 20.80
CA ALA A 156 -9.67 23.16 22.12
C ALA A 156 -9.05 24.51 22.57
N TRP A 157 -9.79 25.28 23.31
CA TRP A 157 -9.27 26.50 23.91
C TRP A 157 -8.26 26.13 25.01
N GLU A 158 -7.01 26.49 24.81
CA GLU A 158 -5.95 26.34 25.82
C GLU A 158 -6.02 27.50 26.83
N VAL A 159 -7.14 27.60 27.56
CA VAL A 159 -7.26 28.55 28.66
C VAL A 159 -7.63 27.77 29.89
N TYR A 160 -6.61 27.44 30.68
CA TYR A 160 -6.70 27.11 32.10
C TYR A 160 -5.77 28.02 32.86
#